data_2a29be38f2b5373c2bfa0e834c427093
#
_entry.id   2a29be38f2b5373c2bfa0e834c427093
#
_cell.length_a   1.000
_cell.length_b   1.000
_cell.length_c   1.000
_cell.angle_alpha   90.00
_cell.angle_beta   90.00
_cell.angle_gamma   90.00
#
_symmetry.space_group_name_H-M   'P 1'
#
loop_
_entity.id
_entity.type
_entity.pdbx_description
1 polymer ?
#
loop_
_entity_poly.entity_id
_entity_poly.type
_entity_poly.pdbx_seq_one_letter_code
_entity_poly.pdbx_strand_id
1 'polypeptide(L)'
;MPSIKILSVNVSEQKGTPKRSVPEIDLSPLGIESDAHAGSWHRQVSLLAIESVQKFEGQCGKKFGYGDFAENITTQGFLLYHAKPGDRLRCGEIELEVTQIGKKCHGTGCAVYHNTGACVMPKEGIFARVLQGGKLQAGATFDFIPKNYQFDIITLSTRAYKGVYADLSGPEIARLLGDFCAEKGWPCQITNHLIPDEVGQLTSLLTQVIHQKSDFIFTTGGTGVGPTDITPETVKPLLQREIPGIMEEIRRKYSAANPAVLLSRSIAGQSGNSLIFTLPGSVKAVREYTTEICVHLEHLAYMRMGLGH
;
A
#
# COMPACT_ATOMS: atom_id res chain seq x y z
N MET A 1 18.00 9.76 -3.18
CA MET A 1 17.35 8.67 -2.41
C MET A 1 18.31 8.23 -1.32
N PRO A 2 17.85 7.88 -0.13
CA PRO A 2 18.77 7.43 0.92
C PRO A 2 19.43 6.11 0.51
N SER A 3 20.73 6.03 0.74
CA SER A 3 21.54 4.82 0.54
C SER A 3 21.62 4.11 1.90
N ILE A 4 21.17 2.87 1.95
CA ILE A 4 21.04 2.09 3.19
C ILE A 4 22.12 1.03 3.21
N LYS A 5 23.17 1.24 4.01
CA LYS A 5 24.27 0.29 4.12
C LYS A 5 23.86 -0.95 4.93
N ILE A 6 24.24 -2.11 4.47
CA ILE A 6 24.05 -3.40 5.15
C ILE A 6 25.28 -3.61 6.05
N LEU A 7 25.06 -3.67 7.37
CA LEU A 7 26.12 -3.90 8.34
C LEU A 7 26.33 -5.38 8.63
N SER A 8 25.26 -6.15 8.66
CA SER A 8 25.30 -7.58 8.93
C SER A 8 24.12 -8.31 8.30
N VAL A 9 24.32 -9.56 7.94
CA VAL A 9 23.28 -10.51 7.54
C VAL A 9 23.29 -11.68 8.54
N ASN A 10 22.10 -12.06 9.03
CA ASN A 10 21.97 -12.93 10.19
C ASN A 10 20.91 -14.00 9.94
N VAL A 11 21.13 -15.21 10.47
CA VAL A 11 20.23 -16.36 10.34
C VAL A 11 20.04 -17.09 11.66
N SER A 12 18.91 -17.77 11.80
CA SER A 12 18.62 -18.67 12.91
C SER A 12 17.81 -19.87 12.42
N GLU A 13 18.11 -21.03 12.91
CA GLU A 13 17.37 -22.27 12.62
C GLU A 13 16.05 -22.38 13.40
N GLN A 14 15.86 -21.53 14.42
CA GLN A 14 14.67 -21.54 15.28
C GLN A 14 14.00 -20.19 15.34
N LYS A 15 12.67 -20.16 15.25
CA LYS A 15 11.87 -18.95 15.40
C LYS A 15 11.95 -18.40 16.83
N GLY A 16 12.00 -17.07 16.95
CA GLY A 16 11.97 -16.39 18.26
C GLY A 16 13.29 -16.44 19.04
N THR A 17 14.39 -16.82 18.39
CA THR A 17 15.75 -16.81 18.96
C THR A 17 16.60 -15.71 18.34
N PRO A 18 17.65 -15.22 19.04
CA PRO A 18 18.66 -14.36 18.41
C PRO A 18 19.28 -15.04 17.19
N LYS A 19 19.68 -14.24 16.23
CA LYS A 19 20.29 -14.71 14.98
C LYS A 19 21.79 -14.54 15.02
N ARG A 20 22.52 -15.48 14.42
CA ARG A 20 23.98 -15.38 14.26
C ARG A 20 24.34 -14.71 12.95
N SER A 21 25.34 -13.86 12.97
CA SER A 21 25.90 -13.25 11.76
C SER A 21 26.57 -14.31 10.88
N VAL A 22 26.39 -14.19 9.57
CA VAL A 22 26.99 -15.04 8.55
C VAL A 22 27.64 -14.16 7.46
N PRO A 23 28.59 -14.68 6.69
CA PRO A 23 29.23 -13.91 5.63
C PRO A 23 28.25 -13.50 4.51
N GLU A 24 27.32 -14.39 4.17
CA GLU A 24 26.37 -14.23 3.06
C GLU A 24 25.05 -14.93 3.39
N ILE A 25 23.95 -14.42 2.86
CA ILE A 25 22.63 -15.09 2.84
C ILE A 25 22.17 -15.27 1.40
N ASP A 26 21.44 -16.34 1.13
CA ASP A 26 20.79 -16.61 -0.14
C ASP A 26 19.30 -16.33 -0.03
N LEU A 27 18.83 -15.36 -0.82
CA LEU A 27 17.44 -14.91 -0.86
C LEU A 27 16.71 -15.59 -2.02
N SER A 28 15.62 -16.27 -1.72
CA SER A 28 14.72 -16.89 -2.68
C SER A 28 13.32 -16.29 -2.56
N PRO A 29 12.37 -16.60 -3.47
CA PRO A 29 10.97 -16.17 -3.32
C PRO A 29 10.30 -16.62 -2.02
N LEU A 30 10.90 -17.54 -1.28
CA LEU A 30 10.44 -18.00 0.03
C LEU A 30 11.16 -17.32 1.20
N GLY A 31 12.07 -16.38 0.94
CA GLY A 31 12.87 -15.72 1.97
C GLY A 31 14.32 -16.23 2.01
N ILE A 32 14.94 -16.22 3.20
CA ILE A 32 16.32 -16.67 3.38
C ILE A 32 16.32 -18.19 3.57
N GLU A 33 16.95 -18.94 2.67
CA GLU A 33 16.88 -20.41 2.63
C GLU A 33 17.34 -21.10 3.91
N SER A 34 18.32 -20.53 4.60
CA SER A 34 18.87 -21.04 5.86
C SER A 34 18.21 -20.49 7.12
N ASP A 35 17.10 -19.78 7.00
CA ASP A 35 16.43 -19.14 8.14
C ASP A 35 15.08 -19.77 8.46
N ALA A 36 14.77 -19.92 9.74
CA ALA A 36 13.51 -20.50 10.23
C ALA A 36 12.24 -19.72 9.79
N HIS A 37 12.39 -18.48 9.31
CA HIS A 37 11.27 -17.66 8.84
C HIS A 37 11.01 -17.80 7.32
N ALA A 38 11.78 -18.62 6.60
CA ALA A 38 11.49 -18.93 5.21
C ALA A 38 10.08 -19.52 5.05
N GLY A 39 9.38 -19.11 3.97
CA GLY A 39 8.03 -19.61 3.67
C GLY A 39 7.21 -18.65 2.83
N SER A 40 6.05 -19.14 2.38
CA SER A 40 5.10 -18.39 1.54
C SER A 40 4.21 -17.44 2.37
N TRP A 41 4.80 -16.46 3.01
CA TRP A 41 4.11 -15.46 3.82
C TRP A 41 4.76 -14.09 3.63
N HIS A 42 4.17 -13.02 4.20
CA HIS A 42 4.63 -11.67 3.93
C HIS A 42 5.79 -11.17 4.81
N ARG A 43 6.19 -11.90 5.87
CA ARG A 43 7.29 -11.53 6.79
C ARG A 43 8.49 -12.46 6.64
N GLN A 44 8.97 -12.63 5.42
CA GLN A 44 10.05 -13.56 5.07
C GLN A 44 11.41 -13.08 5.60
N VAL A 45 11.64 -11.77 5.59
CA VAL A 45 12.91 -11.13 5.97
C VAL A 45 12.62 -10.04 6.98
N SER A 46 13.34 -10.03 8.09
CA SER A 46 13.26 -8.98 9.10
C SER A 46 14.48 -8.08 9.03
N LEU A 47 14.27 -6.76 9.09
CA LEU A 47 15.32 -5.76 9.03
C LEU A 47 15.22 -4.82 10.25
N LEU A 48 16.39 -4.36 10.73
CA LEU A 48 16.48 -3.40 11.82
C LEU A 48 17.63 -2.42 11.57
N ALA A 49 17.36 -1.13 11.78
CA ALA A 49 18.38 -0.09 11.68
C ALA A 49 19.25 -0.08 12.95
N ILE A 50 20.58 0.06 12.78
CA ILE A 50 21.51 0.18 13.92
C ILE A 50 21.20 1.42 14.77
N GLU A 51 20.67 2.47 14.18
CA GLU A 51 20.25 3.69 14.87
C GLU A 51 19.12 3.39 15.87
N SER A 52 18.19 2.47 15.53
CA SER A 52 17.15 2.01 16.46
C SER A 52 17.74 1.18 17.61
N VAL A 53 18.74 0.35 17.33
CA VAL A 53 19.48 -0.41 18.35
C VAL A 53 20.21 0.54 19.29
N GLN A 54 20.98 1.50 18.76
CA GLN A 54 21.75 2.49 19.54
C GLN A 54 20.85 3.36 20.43
N LYS A 55 19.70 3.79 19.91
CA LYS A 55 18.68 4.49 20.68
C LYS A 55 18.21 3.65 21.86
N PHE A 56 17.92 2.37 21.62
CA PHE A 56 17.49 1.43 22.65
C PHE A 56 18.59 1.15 23.68
N GLU A 57 19.85 0.98 23.25
CA GLU A 57 21.02 0.86 24.11
C GLU A 57 21.16 2.05 25.09
N GLY A 58 20.96 3.27 24.58
CA GLY A 58 20.98 4.48 25.40
C GLY A 58 19.86 4.51 26.47
N GLN A 59 18.73 3.85 26.21
CA GLN A 59 17.62 3.78 27.16
C GLN A 59 17.82 2.72 28.25
N CYS A 60 18.43 1.58 27.92
CA CYS A 60 18.56 0.44 28.86
C CYS A 60 19.96 0.27 29.45
N GLY A 61 20.96 1.01 28.96
CA GLY A 61 22.35 0.93 29.44
C GLY A 61 23.10 -0.36 29.09
N LYS A 62 22.54 -1.16 28.15
CA LYS A 62 23.15 -2.41 27.70
C LYS A 62 23.61 -2.28 26.24
N LYS A 63 24.58 -3.11 25.83
CA LYS A 63 25.05 -3.21 24.44
C LYS A 63 24.51 -4.47 23.79
N PHE A 64 24.21 -4.39 22.48
CA PHE A 64 23.65 -5.49 21.71
C PHE A 64 24.46 -5.69 20.42
N GLY A 65 24.61 -6.96 20.04
CA GLY A 65 25.18 -7.39 18.78
C GLY A 65 24.18 -7.40 17.64
N TYR A 66 24.70 -7.62 16.43
CA TYR A 66 23.86 -7.86 15.26
C TYR A 66 23.10 -9.19 15.40
N GLY A 67 21.82 -9.20 15.10
CA GLY A 67 20.98 -10.38 15.22
C GLY A 67 20.35 -10.62 16.61
N ASP A 68 20.74 -9.86 17.63
CA ASP A 68 20.23 -10.03 19.00
C ASP A 68 18.71 -9.80 19.11
N PHE A 69 18.16 -8.95 18.25
CA PHE A 69 16.69 -8.71 18.15
C PHE A 69 16.00 -9.63 17.16
N ALA A 70 16.69 -10.68 16.70
CA ALA A 70 16.23 -11.65 15.70
C ALA A 70 16.00 -11.03 14.31
N GLU A 71 16.67 -9.93 13.98
CA GLU A 71 16.67 -9.37 12.64
C GLU A 71 17.59 -10.15 11.70
N ASN A 72 17.15 -10.34 10.46
CA ASN A 72 17.96 -10.97 9.41
C ASN A 72 18.99 -10.00 8.81
N ILE A 73 18.64 -8.72 8.72
CA ILE A 73 19.53 -7.71 8.12
C ILE A 73 19.61 -6.51 9.07
N THR A 74 20.82 -6.20 9.51
CA THR A 74 21.09 -4.98 10.26
C THR A 74 21.61 -3.92 9.29
N THR A 75 20.98 -2.75 9.29
CA THR A 75 21.27 -1.67 8.33
C THR A 75 21.74 -0.40 9.02
N GLN A 76 22.24 0.57 8.22
CA GLN A 76 22.66 1.90 8.66
C GLN A 76 22.30 2.96 7.61
N GLY A 77 22.00 4.17 8.06
CA GLY A 77 21.82 5.35 7.21
C GLY A 77 20.37 5.71 6.94
N PHE A 78 19.41 4.90 7.43
CA PHE A 78 18.00 5.20 7.30
C PHE A 78 17.20 4.56 8.44
N LEU A 79 16.34 5.34 9.08
CA LEU A 79 15.41 4.83 10.09
C LEU A 79 14.29 4.02 9.40
N LEU A 80 14.45 2.69 9.37
CA LEU A 80 13.61 1.79 8.60
C LEU A 80 12.11 1.90 8.92
N TYR A 81 11.73 2.28 10.12
CA TYR A 81 10.32 2.48 10.50
C TYR A 81 9.66 3.71 9.85
N HIS A 82 10.41 4.52 9.11
CA HIS A 82 9.85 5.56 8.23
C HIS A 82 9.41 5.01 6.86
N ALA A 83 9.81 3.78 6.52
CA ALA A 83 9.29 3.10 5.34
C ALA A 83 7.80 2.78 5.51
N LYS A 84 7.16 2.43 4.41
CA LYS A 84 5.74 2.06 4.36
C LYS A 84 5.57 0.73 3.64
N PRO A 85 4.53 -0.04 3.97
CA PRO A 85 4.18 -1.21 3.17
C PRO A 85 4.04 -0.86 1.69
N GLY A 86 4.71 -1.64 0.84
CA GLY A 86 4.82 -1.39 -0.60
C GLY A 86 6.10 -0.67 -1.03
N ASP A 87 6.85 -0.03 -0.12
CA ASP A 87 8.18 0.49 -0.42
C ASP A 87 9.14 -0.66 -0.73
N ARG A 88 10.18 -0.38 -1.52
CA ARG A 88 11.15 -1.38 -1.96
C ARG A 88 12.56 -1.04 -1.56
N LEU A 89 13.33 -2.10 -1.32
CA LEU A 89 14.77 -2.06 -1.07
C LEU A 89 15.44 -2.86 -2.19
N ARG A 90 16.31 -2.21 -2.97
CA ARG A 90 17.00 -2.83 -4.11
C ARG A 90 18.51 -2.84 -3.90
N CYS A 91 19.12 -4.01 -4.17
CA CYS A 91 20.58 -4.17 -4.19
C CYS A 91 20.97 -5.02 -5.40
N GLY A 92 21.48 -4.39 -6.44
CA GLY A 92 21.68 -5.08 -7.73
C GLY A 92 20.37 -5.63 -8.29
N GLU A 93 20.32 -6.95 -8.49
CA GLU A 93 19.10 -7.64 -8.93
C GLU A 93 18.13 -7.97 -7.78
N ILE A 94 18.61 -7.96 -6.55
CA ILE A 94 17.79 -8.27 -5.37
C ILE A 94 16.76 -7.16 -5.16
N GLU A 95 15.50 -7.55 -4.96
CA GLU A 95 14.42 -6.65 -4.64
C GLU A 95 13.56 -7.20 -3.50
N LEU A 96 13.47 -6.43 -2.42
CA LEU A 96 12.63 -6.70 -1.26
C LEU A 96 11.50 -5.67 -1.23
N GLU A 97 10.29 -6.11 -0.90
CA GLU A 97 9.15 -5.23 -0.65
C GLU A 97 8.82 -5.18 0.84
N VAL A 98 8.81 -4.00 1.41
CA VAL A 98 8.38 -3.78 2.80
C VAL A 98 6.92 -4.17 2.94
N THR A 99 6.60 -5.03 3.89
CA THR A 99 5.26 -5.57 4.08
C THR A 99 4.64 -5.19 5.40
N GLN A 100 5.47 -4.90 6.40
CA GLN A 100 4.98 -4.55 7.72
C GLN A 100 6.03 -3.74 8.50
N ILE A 101 5.55 -2.78 9.28
CA ILE A 101 6.33 -2.04 10.26
C ILE A 101 5.94 -2.53 11.65
N GLY A 102 6.92 -2.94 12.43
CA GLY A 102 6.69 -3.48 13.76
C GLY A 102 5.94 -4.82 13.76
N LYS A 103 5.69 -5.34 14.94
CA LYS A 103 4.89 -6.56 15.15
C LYS A 103 4.32 -6.59 16.57
N LYS A 104 3.30 -7.41 16.82
CA LYS A 104 2.87 -7.70 18.18
C LYS A 104 4.01 -8.39 18.95
N CYS A 105 4.31 -7.87 20.14
CA CYS A 105 5.32 -8.46 21.02
C CYS A 105 4.78 -9.75 21.64
N HIS A 106 5.61 -10.80 21.71
CA HIS A 106 5.28 -12.05 22.38
C HIS A 106 5.59 -12.03 23.90
N GLY A 107 6.18 -10.93 24.40
CA GLY A 107 6.49 -10.75 25.82
C GLY A 107 7.42 -11.85 26.35
N THR A 108 7.12 -12.35 27.53
CA THR A 108 7.92 -13.37 28.23
C THR A 108 8.02 -14.72 27.51
N GLY A 109 7.25 -14.96 26.45
CA GLY A 109 7.37 -16.16 25.60
C GLY A 109 8.46 -16.07 24.52
N CYS A 110 9.25 -14.98 24.47
CA CYS A 110 10.25 -14.74 23.45
C CYS A 110 11.67 -14.76 24.05
N ALA A 111 12.56 -15.61 23.53
CA ALA A 111 13.95 -15.69 23.99
C ALA A 111 14.70 -14.35 23.84
N VAL A 112 14.40 -13.60 22.78
CA VAL A 112 14.94 -12.23 22.58
C VAL A 112 14.54 -11.32 23.73
N TYR A 113 13.26 -11.35 24.15
CA TYR A 113 12.79 -10.54 25.28
C TYR A 113 13.48 -10.93 26.60
N HIS A 114 13.67 -12.23 26.85
CA HIS A 114 14.39 -12.69 28.03
C HIS A 114 15.85 -12.21 28.07
N ASN A 115 16.53 -12.21 26.94
CA ASN A 115 17.94 -11.81 26.86
C ASN A 115 18.11 -10.28 26.97
N THR A 116 17.18 -9.52 26.39
CA THR A 116 17.31 -8.07 26.27
C THR A 116 16.48 -7.29 27.29
N GLY A 117 15.49 -7.92 27.94
CA GLY A 117 14.56 -7.30 28.88
C GLY A 117 13.45 -6.47 28.21
N ALA A 118 13.63 -6.09 26.95
CA ALA A 118 12.69 -5.40 26.08
C ALA A 118 13.09 -5.66 24.62
N CYS A 119 12.29 -5.22 23.66
CA CYS A 119 12.57 -5.46 22.25
C CYS A 119 12.20 -4.25 21.39
N VAL A 120 13.12 -3.84 20.53
CA VAL A 120 12.92 -2.72 19.60
C VAL A 120 12.12 -3.13 18.34
N MET A 121 12.19 -4.39 17.92
CA MET A 121 11.50 -4.93 16.74
C MET A 121 9.99 -4.67 16.69
N PRO A 122 9.24 -4.72 17.81
CA PRO A 122 7.80 -4.45 17.80
C PRO A 122 7.41 -3.05 17.32
N LYS A 123 8.32 -2.08 17.44
CA LYS A 123 8.04 -0.68 17.09
C LYS A 123 8.85 -0.19 15.88
N GLU A 124 10.11 -0.57 15.79
CA GLU A 124 11.06 0.03 14.84
C GLU A 124 11.64 -0.98 13.84
N GLY A 125 11.43 -2.29 14.03
CA GLY A 125 11.77 -3.30 13.04
C GLY A 125 10.79 -3.32 11.87
N ILE A 126 11.27 -3.69 10.69
CA ILE A 126 10.41 -3.88 9.53
C ILE A 126 10.52 -5.31 9.01
N PHE A 127 9.51 -5.70 8.26
CA PHE A 127 9.46 -7.00 7.60
C PHE A 127 9.26 -6.79 6.10
N ALA A 128 9.86 -7.68 5.33
CA ALA A 128 9.81 -7.65 3.88
C ALA A 128 9.55 -9.04 3.31
N ARG A 129 9.01 -9.07 2.10
CA ARG A 129 9.00 -10.26 1.24
C ARG A 129 10.00 -10.08 0.10
N VAL A 130 10.50 -11.19 -0.41
CA VAL A 130 11.43 -11.21 -1.52
C VAL A 130 10.63 -11.17 -2.83
N LEU A 131 10.84 -10.14 -3.64
CA LEU A 131 10.30 -10.06 -5.01
C LEU A 131 11.27 -10.67 -6.01
N GLN A 132 12.57 -10.38 -5.83
CA GLN A 132 13.66 -11.00 -6.61
C GLN A 132 14.79 -11.36 -5.67
N GLY A 133 15.22 -12.61 -5.74
CA GLY A 133 16.24 -13.17 -4.88
C GLY A 133 17.66 -12.96 -5.40
N GLY A 134 18.63 -13.50 -4.65
CA GLY A 134 20.04 -13.44 -4.95
C GLY A 134 20.89 -13.48 -3.68
N LYS A 135 22.20 -13.40 -3.84
CA LYS A 135 23.17 -13.44 -2.74
C LYS A 135 23.41 -12.07 -2.15
N LEU A 136 23.27 -11.94 -0.86
CA LEU A 136 23.42 -10.68 -0.11
C LEU A 136 24.44 -10.83 1.02
N GLN A 137 25.34 -9.85 1.12
CA GLN A 137 26.42 -9.85 2.12
C GLN A 137 26.54 -8.50 2.83
N ALA A 138 27.19 -8.49 3.97
CA ALA A 138 27.55 -7.26 4.67
C ALA A 138 28.46 -6.38 3.79
N GLY A 139 28.32 -5.06 3.92
CA GLY A 139 29.01 -4.06 3.11
C GLY A 139 28.24 -3.65 1.83
N ALA A 140 27.28 -4.44 1.36
CA ALA A 140 26.40 -4.06 0.28
C ALA A 140 25.45 -2.90 0.70
N THR A 141 24.75 -2.33 -0.26
CA THR A 141 23.89 -1.18 -0.06
C THR A 141 22.54 -1.37 -0.73
N PHE A 142 21.47 -1.05 -0.03
CA PHE A 142 20.15 -0.93 -0.63
C PHE A 142 19.87 0.50 -1.10
N ASP A 143 19.28 0.60 -2.27
CA ASP A 143 18.55 1.78 -2.72
C ASP A 143 17.12 1.71 -2.19
N PHE A 144 16.69 2.77 -1.53
CA PHE A 144 15.30 2.88 -1.06
C PHE A 144 14.42 3.45 -2.15
N ILE A 145 13.36 2.73 -2.52
CA ILE A 145 12.41 3.09 -3.58
C ILE A 145 11.02 3.20 -2.96
N PRO A 146 10.53 4.42 -2.71
CA PRO A 146 9.17 4.62 -2.21
C PRO A 146 8.12 4.10 -3.20
N LYS A 147 7.07 3.49 -2.69
CA LYS A 147 5.90 3.15 -3.49
C LYS A 147 5.26 4.43 -4.00
N ASN A 148 5.18 4.58 -5.32
CA ASN A 148 4.45 5.65 -5.98
C ASN A 148 3.06 5.13 -6.38
N TYR A 149 2.02 5.65 -5.73
CA TYR A 149 0.64 5.22 -5.98
C TYR A 149 0.09 5.89 -7.25
N GLN A 150 -0.55 5.09 -8.11
CA GLN A 150 -1.14 5.56 -9.36
C GLN A 150 -2.65 5.71 -9.20
N PHE A 151 -3.16 6.89 -9.47
CA PHE A 151 -4.58 7.23 -9.47
C PHE A 151 -5.02 7.67 -10.85
N ASP A 152 -6.05 7.04 -11.39
CA ASP A 152 -6.71 7.49 -12.61
C ASP A 152 -8.13 7.94 -12.29
N ILE A 153 -8.47 9.16 -12.69
CA ILE A 153 -9.79 9.77 -12.50
C ILE A 153 -10.43 9.94 -13.87
N ILE A 154 -11.58 9.31 -14.07
CA ILE A 154 -12.29 9.32 -15.35
C ILE A 154 -13.61 10.06 -15.18
N THR A 155 -13.69 11.27 -15.76
CA THR A 155 -14.94 12.02 -15.80
C THR A 155 -15.73 11.64 -17.05
N LEU A 156 -16.94 11.15 -16.86
CA LEU A 156 -17.91 10.88 -17.92
C LEU A 156 -18.86 12.06 -18.06
N SER A 157 -18.71 12.81 -19.12
CA SER A 157 -19.62 13.93 -19.45
C SER A 157 -19.48 14.35 -20.91
N THR A 158 -20.43 13.97 -21.74
CA THR A 158 -20.50 14.40 -23.15
C THR A 158 -20.52 15.91 -23.29
N ARG A 159 -21.19 16.64 -22.38
CA ARG A 159 -21.27 18.09 -22.42
C ARG A 159 -19.94 18.76 -22.05
N ALA A 160 -19.27 18.28 -21.02
CA ALA A 160 -17.94 18.78 -20.66
C ALA A 160 -16.91 18.44 -21.75
N TYR A 161 -16.96 17.22 -22.28
CA TYR A 161 -16.08 16.77 -23.38
C TYR A 161 -16.23 17.64 -24.64
N LYS A 162 -17.45 18.09 -24.96
CA LYS A 162 -17.72 19.05 -26.05
C LYS A 162 -17.44 20.50 -25.69
N GLY A 163 -16.92 20.78 -24.50
CA GLY A 163 -16.60 22.17 -24.08
C GLY A 163 -17.80 23.03 -23.70
N VAL A 164 -19.00 22.47 -23.50
CA VAL A 164 -20.19 23.20 -23.09
C VAL A 164 -20.04 23.82 -21.70
N TYR A 165 -19.31 23.15 -20.81
CA TYR A 165 -18.88 23.63 -19.50
C TYR A 165 -17.59 22.94 -19.07
N ALA A 166 -16.89 23.52 -18.08
CA ALA A 166 -15.66 22.93 -17.56
C ALA A 166 -15.97 21.73 -16.65
N ASP A 167 -15.15 20.67 -16.72
CA ASP A 167 -15.17 19.61 -15.71
C ASP A 167 -14.70 20.17 -14.37
N LEU A 168 -15.55 20.09 -13.36
CA LEU A 168 -15.23 20.46 -11.99
C LEU A 168 -15.13 19.25 -11.06
N SER A 169 -15.68 18.12 -11.48
CA SER A 169 -15.78 16.90 -10.65
C SER A 169 -14.45 16.13 -10.60
N GLY A 170 -13.85 15.89 -11.77
CA GLY A 170 -12.53 15.25 -11.85
C GLY A 170 -11.45 15.99 -11.09
N PRO A 171 -11.24 17.31 -11.34
CA PRO A 171 -10.28 18.11 -10.58
C PRO A 171 -10.53 18.13 -9.07
N GLU A 172 -11.80 18.11 -8.61
CA GLU A 172 -12.10 18.07 -7.18
C GLU A 172 -11.73 16.72 -6.55
N ILE A 173 -11.96 15.61 -7.24
CA ILE A 173 -11.49 14.29 -6.79
C ILE A 173 -9.95 14.30 -6.71
N ALA A 174 -9.28 14.83 -7.74
CA ALA A 174 -7.82 14.92 -7.78
C ALA A 174 -7.25 15.71 -6.59
N ARG A 175 -7.87 16.83 -6.26
CA ARG A 175 -7.49 17.66 -5.11
C ARG A 175 -7.62 16.88 -3.79
N LEU A 176 -8.76 16.24 -3.55
CA LEU A 176 -9.02 15.48 -2.31
C LEU A 176 -8.07 14.28 -2.16
N LEU A 177 -7.77 13.58 -3.26
CA LEU A 177 -6.81 12.48 -3.24
C LEU A 177 -5.38 12.99 -3.04
N GLY A 178 -5.03 14.13 -3.60
CA GLY A 178 -3.75 14.80 -3.35
C GLY A 178 -3.56 15.17 -1.88
N ASP A 179 -4.59 15.75 -1.26
CA ASP A 179 -4.59 16.09 0.18
C ASP A 179 -4.45 14.83 1.04
N PHE A 180 -5.17 13.76 0.70
CA PHE A 180 -5.04 12.44 1.35
C PHE A 180 -3.62 11.88 1.23
N CYS A 181 -3.06 11.88 0.02
CA CYS A 181 -1.70 11.39 -0.21
C CYS A 181 -0.66 12.20 0.58
N ALA A 182 -0.82 13.52 0.65
CA ALA A 182 0.06 14.40 1.44
C ALA A 182 -0.05 14.10 2.94
N GLU A 183 -1.26 13.93 3.48
CA GLU A 183 -1.49 13.54 4.88
C GLU A 183 -0.83 12.19 5.21
N LYS A 184 -1.00 11.19 4.34
CA LYS A 184 -0.40 9.87 4.51
C LYS A 184 1.10 9.83 4.16
N GLY A 185 1.63 10.89 3.56
CA GLY A 185 2.98 10.93 3.00
C GLY A 185 3.16 9.86 1.92
N TRP A 186 2.15 9.64 1.09
CA TRP A 186 2.19 8.73 -0.04
C TRP A 186 2.66 9.48 -1.29
N PRO A 187 3.81 9.12 -1.87
CA PRO A 187 4.11 9.56 -3.23
C PRO A 187 3.00 9.07 -4.16
N CYS A 188 2.44 9.97 -4.95
CA CYS A 188 1.35 9.61 -5.86
C CYS A 188 1.46 10.35 -7.19
N GLN A 189 0.93 9.72 -8.23
CA GLN A 189 0.65 10.32 -9.52
C GLN A 189 -0.84 10.24 -9.78
N ILE A 190 -1.46 11.38 -10.06
CA ILE A 190 -2.90 11.49 -10.33
C ILE A 190 -3.09 11.94 -11.77
N THR A 191 -3.81 11.16 -12.55
CA THR A 191 -4.11 11.42 -13.97
C THR A 191 -5.61 11.62 -14.16
N ASN A 192 -6.00 12.73 -14.76
CA ASN A 192 -7.40 13.02 -15.10
C ASN A 192 -7.67 12.70 -16.57
N HIS A 193 -8.80 12.04 -16.81
CA HIS A 193 -9.34 11.74 -18.12
C HIS A 193 -10.75 12.31 -18.23
N LEU A 194 -11.08 12.91 -19.37
CA LEU A 194 -12.43 13.39 -19.67
C LEU A 194 -12.90 12.70 -20.94
N ILE A 195 -14.01 11.96 -20.84
CA ILE A 195 -14.58 11.22 -21.96
C ILE A 195 -16.09 11.48 -22.08
N PRO A 196 -16.69 11.28 -23.26
CA PRO A 196 -18.16 11.32 -23.40
C PRO A 196 -18.82 10.10 -22.71
N ASP A 197 -20.13 10.19 -22.51
CA ASP A 197 -20.96 9.12 -21.93
C ASP A 197 -21.15 7.97 -22.95
N GLU A 198 -20.08 7.25 -23.26
CA GLU A 198 -20.04 6.17 -24.25
C GLU A 198 -19.40 4.90 -23.67
N VAL A 199 -20.14 3.79 -23.74
CA VAL A 199 -19.72 2.47 -23.20
C VAL A 199 -18.35 2.04 -23.76
N GLY A 200 -18.16 2.17 -25.08
CA GLY A 200 -16.93 1.72 -25.73
C GLY A 200 -15.70 2.50 -25.28
N GLN A 201 -15.79 3.82 -25.12
CA GLN A 201 -14.70 4.67 -24.65
C GLN A 201 -14.36 4.36 -23.17
N LEU A 202 -15.40 4.25 -22.32
CA LEU A 202 -15.20 3.91 -20.91
C LEU A 202 -14.55 2.53 -20.76
N THR A 203 -15.05 1.52 -21.47
CA THR A 203 -14.49 0.15 -21.42
C THR A 203 -13.03 0.12 -21.86
N SER A 204 -12.72 0.78 -22.98
CA SER A 204 -11.36 0.85 -23.52
C SER A 204 -10.40 1.51 -22.53
N LEU A 205 -10.77 2.66 -21.98
CA LEU A 205 -9.94 3.39 -21.02
C LEU A 205 -9.76 2.62 -19.70
N LEU A 206 -10.83 2.06 -19.15
CA LEU A 206 -10.74 1.22 -17.95
C LEU A 206 -9.80 0.03 -18.15
N THR A 207 -9.93 -0.68 -19.27
CA THR A 207 -9.06 -1.80 -19.60
C THR A 207 -7.60 -1.37 -19.70
N GLN A 208 -7.34 -0.21 -20.33
CA GLN A 208 -6.01 0.37 -20.46
C GLN A 208 -5.40 0.67 -19.10
N VAL A 209 -6.09 1.43 -18.22
CA VAL A 209 -5.53 1.86 -16.92
C VAL A 209 -5.38 0.68 -15.95
N ILE A 210 -6.26 -0.33 -16.01
CA ILE A 210 -6.11 -1.59 -15.27
C ILE A 210 -4.85 -2.34 -15.74
N HIS A 211 -4.62 -2.44 -17.04
CA HIS A 211 -3.43 -3.08 -17.60
C HIS A 211 -2.14 -2.32 -17.25
N GLN A 212 -2.20 -1.01 -17.18
CA GLN A 212 -1.11 -0.14 -16.72
C GLN A 212 -0.87 -0.22 -15.20
N LYS A 213 -1.66 -1.04 -14.49
CA LYS A 213 -1.56 -1.28 -13.05
C LYS A 213 -1.82 -0.04 -12.20
N SER A 214 -2.77 0.81 -12.62
CA SER A 214 -3.30 1.86 -11.75
C SER A 214 -3.72 1.27 -10.41
N ASP A 215 -3.31 1.88 -9.31
CA ASP A 215 -3.67 1.38 -7.97
C ASP A 215 -5.13 1.67 -7.64
N PHE A 216 -5.59 2.87 -8.02
CA PHE A 216 -6.93 3.36 -7.72
C PHE A 216 -7.54 4.04 -8.95
N ILE A 217 -8.73 3.65 -9.31
CA ILE A 217 -9.48 4.20 -10.42
C ILE A 217 -10.79 4.79 -9.89
N PHE A 218 -11.00 6.08 -10.13
CA PHE A 218 -12.22 6.78 -9.76
C PHE A 218 -12.94 7.17 -11.04
N THR A 219 -14.21 6.78 -11.19
CA THR A 219 -15.05 7.35 -12.25
C THR A 219 -16.06 8.30 -11.66
N THR A 220 -16.41 9.37 -12.36
CA THR A 220 -17.46 10.30 -11.94
C THR A 220 -18.39 10.63 -13.09
N GLY A 221 -19.70 10.57 -12.82
CA GLY A 221 -20.77 10.70 -13.81
C GLY A 221 -21.39 9.37 -14.25
N GLY A 222 -22.54 9.41 -14.86
CA GLY A 222 -23.26 8.27 -15.43
C GLY A 222 -23.69 7.19 -14.42
N THR A 223 -24.00 7.54 -13.16
CA THR A 223 -24.40 6.59 -12.09
C THR A 223 -25.89 6.65 -11.74
N GLY A 224 -26.70 7.46 -12.40
CA GLY A 224 -28.14 7.56 -12.20
C GLY A 224 -28.92 6.46 -12.92
N VAL A 225 -30.20 6.74 -13.18
CA VAL A 225 -31.15 5.81 -13.84
C VAL A 225 -31.56 6.26 -15.24
N GLY A 226 -30.93 7.32 -15.76
CA GLY A 226 -31.21 7.82 -17.10
C GLY A 226 -30.61 6.96 -18.22
N PRO A 227 -31.03 7.17 -19.46
CA PRO A 227 -30.57 6.33 -20.59
C PRO A 227 -29.08 6.54 -20.93
N THR A 228 -28.46 7.62 -20.45
CA THR A 228 -27.03 7.91 -20.62
C THR A 228 -26.19 7.51 -19.40
N ASP A 229 -26.83 7.01 -18.35
CA ASP A 229 -26.16 6.56 -17.13
C ASP A 229 -25.67 5.12 -17.31
N ILE A 230 -24.45 4.99 -17.82
CA ILE A 230 -23.86 3.70 -18.27
C ILE A 230 -22.76 3.17 -17.35
N THR A 231 -22.31 3.97 -16.38
CA THR A 231 -21.09 3.68 -15.63
C THR A 231 -21.16 2.37 -14.84
N PRO A 232 -22.19 2.09 -14.04
CA PRO A 232 -22.26 0.84 -13.27
C PRO A 232 -22.28 -0.40 -14.15
N GLU A 233 -23.04 -0.39 -15.24
CA GLU A 233 -23.15 -1.50 -16.18
C GLU A 233 -21.86 -1.79 -16.92
N THR A 234 -21.07 -0.74 -17.18
CA THR A 234 -19.76 -0.87 -17.86
C THR A 234 -18.66 -1.34 -16.89
N VAL A 235 -18.69 -0.85 -15.65
CA VAL A 235 -17.66 -1.18 -14.65
C VAL A 235 -17.88 -2.57 -14.03
N LYS A 236 -19.13 -2.92 -13.71
CA LYS A 236 -19.46 -4.17 -12.99
C LYS A 236 -18.89 -5.43 -13.63
N PRO A 237 -18.95 -5.65 -14.95
CA PRO A 237 -18.37 -6.83 -15.59
C PRO A 237 -16.84 -6.93 -15.48
N LEU A 238 -16.14 -5.82 -15.20
CA LEU A 238 -14.69 -5.79 -15.04
C LEU A 238 -14.26 -6.14 -13.60
N LEU A 239 -15.19 -6.13 -12.64
CA LEU A 239 -14.89 -6.41 -11.24
C LEU A 239 -14.76 -7.90 -10.98
N GLN A 240 -13.66 -8.32 -10.38
CA GLN A 240 -13.47 -9.69 -9.86
C GLN A 240 -14.07 -9.84 -8.45
N ARG A 241 -14.11 -8.74 -7.69
CA ARG A 241 -14.72 -8.69 -6.35
C ARG A 241 -15.41 -7.36 -6.15
N GLU A 242 -16.66 -7.38 -5.72
CA GLU A 242 -17.39 -6.17 -5.32
C GLU A 242 -17.13 -5.86 -3.83
N ILE A 243 -17.16 -4.56 -3.50
CA ILE A 243 -17.04 -4.05 -2.12
C ILE A 243 -18.29 -3.18 -1.84
N PRO A 244 -19.47 -3.76 -1.69
CA PRO A 244 -20.72 -3.02 -1.65
C PRO A 244 -20.86 -2.12 -0.41
N GLY A 245 -20.29 -2.55 0.73
CA GLY A 245 -20.46 -1.87 2.02
C GLY A 245 -20.02 -0.41 2.02
N ILE A 246 -19.00 -0.03 1.23
CA ILE A 246 -18.56 1.37 1.13
C ILE A 246 -19.68 2.24 0.54
N MET A 247 -20.25 1.81 -0.58
CA MET A 247 -21.31 2.59 -1.27
C MET A 247 -22.64 2.54 -0.51
N GLU A 248 -22.91 1.48 0.22
CA GLU A 248 -24.08 1.36 1.11
C GLU A 248 -23.98 2.35 2.27
N GLU A 249 -22.82 2.41 2.93
CA GLU A 249 -22.61 3.34 4.04
C GLU A 249 -22.69 4.79 3.57
N ILE A 250 -22.11 5.14 2.44
CA ILE A 250 -22.22 6.49 1.86
C ILE A 250 -23.68 6.84 1.62
N ARG A 251 -24.45 5.95 0.96
CA ARG A 251 -25.88 6.18 0.73
C ARG A 251 -26.66 6.34 2.04
N ARG A 252 -26.40 5.48 3.03
CA ARG A 252 -27.03 5.54 4.35
C ARG A 252 -26.72 6.88 5.06
N LYS A 253 -25.45 7.28 5.07
CA LYS A 253 -24.97 8.48 5.78
C LYS A 253 -25.57 9.76 5.23
N TYR A 254 -25.61 9.90 3.91
CA TYR A 254 -26.01 11.16 3.25
C TYR A 254 -27.50 11.21 2.88
N SER A 255 -28.24 10.11 2.94
CA SER A 255 -29.66 10.08 2.58
C SER A 255 -30.56 10.93 3.50
N ALA A 256 -30.20 11.08 4.76
CA ALA A 256 -30.96 11.92 5.70
C ALA A 256 -30.97 13.41 5.29
N ALA A 257 -29.84 13.90 4.75
CA ALA A 257 -29.72 15.27 4.27
C ALA A 257 -30.15 15.45 2.80
N ASN A 258 -30.02 14.39 2.00
CA ASN A 258 -30.38 14.38 0.58
C ASN A 258 -30.90 13.01 0.16
N PRO A 259 -32.24 12.75 0.15
CA PRO A 259 -32.79 11.46 -0.25
C PRO A 259 -32.41 10.99 -1.66
N ALA A 260 -32.09 11.92 -2.58
CA ALA A 260 -31.69 11.59 -3.94
C ALA A 260 -30.38 10.78 -4.02
N VAL A 261 -29.57 10.78 -2.97
CA VAL A 261 -28.35 9.93 -2.87
C VAL A 261 -28.70 8.44 -2.99
N LEU A 262 -29.89 8.02 -2.55
CA LEU A 262 -30.38 6.64 -2.67
C LEU A 262 -30.58 6.18 -4.12
N LEU A 263 -30.72 7.12 -5.06
CA LEU A 263 -30.90 6.82 -6.49
C LEU A 263 -29.57 6.57 -7.21
N SER A 264 -28.43 6.82 -6.54
CA SER A 264 -27.13 6.52 -7.11
C SER A 264 -26.84 5.02 -7.09
N ARG A 265 -26.51 4.49 -8.27
CA ARG A 265 -26.12 3.10 -8.48
C ARG A 265 -24.61 2.90 -8.44
N SER A 266 -23.90 3.82 -7.75
CA SER A 266 -22.44 3.76 -7.54
C SER A 266 -22.02 2.42 -6.95
N ILE A 267 -20.91 1.87 -7.47
CA ILE A 267 -20.30 0.60 -7.05
C ILE A 267 -18.84 0.78 -6.71
N ALA A 268 -18.30 -0.12 -5.90
CA ALA A 268 -16.88 -0.23 -5.60
C ALA A 268 -16.44 -1.69 -5.74
N GLY A 269 -15.21 -1.91 -6.16
CA GLY A 269 -14.68 -3.26 -6.28
C GLY A 269 -13.23 -3.31 -6.71
N GLN A 270 -12.75 -4.53 -6.93
CA GLN A 270 -11.39 -4.85 -7.35
C GLN A 270 -11.39 -5.49 -8.73
N SER A 271 -10.47 -5.04 -9.59
CA SER A 271 -10.15 -5.64 -10.88
C SER A 271 -8.62 -5.78 -11.00
N GLY A 272 -8.12 -7.00 -11.03
CA GLY A 272 -6.67 -7.26 -10.93
C GLY A 272 -6.08 -6.63 -9.66
N ASN A 273 -5.11 -5.75 -9.86
CA ASN A 273 -4.50 -4.97 -8.78
C ASN A 273 -5.12 -3.57 -8.59
N SER A 274 -6.17 -3.24 -9.32
CA SER A 274 -6.82 -1.93 -9.25
C SER A 274 -8.05 -1.97 -8.34
N LEU A 275 -8.22 -0.94 -7.53
CA LEU A 275 -9.46 -0.67 -6.80
C LEU A 275 -10.25 0.39 -7.58
N ILE A 276 -11.49 0.09 -7.89
CA ILE A 276 -12.35 0.92 -8.74
C ILE A 276 -13.52 1.44 -7.92
N PHE A 277 -13.78 2.74 -8.01
CA PHE A 277 -14.88 3.43 -7.33
C PHE A 277 -15.64 4.26 -8.35
N THR A 278 -16.96 4.10 -8.42
CA THR A 278 -17.80 4.91 -9.28
C THR A 278 -18.56 5.94 -8.45
N LEU A 279 -18.53 7.21 -8.87
CA LEU A 279 -19.09 8.33 -8.13
C LEU A 279 -20.12 9.08 -8.98
N PRO A 280 -21.13 9.73 -8.35
CA PRO A 280 -22.03 10.62 -9.05
C PRO A 280 -21.28 11.83 -9.64
N GLY A 281 -21.86 12.46 -10.67
CA GLY A 281 -21.20 13.55 -11.42
C GLY A 281 -21.24 14.93 -10.77
N SER A 282 -21.93 15.15 -9.64
CA SER A 282 -21.96 16.48 -9.02
C SER A 282 -20.79 16.74 -8.09
N VAL A 283 -20.24 17.96 -8.09
CA VAL A 283 -19.13 18.36 -7.22
C VAL A 283 -19.41 18.09 -5.74
N LYS A 284 -20.64 18.32 -5.28
CA LYS A 284 -21.05 18.01 -3.91
C LYS A 284 -20.92 16.50 -3.63
N ALA A 285 -21.47 15.67 -4.52
CA ALA A 285 -21.43 14.22 -4.33
C ALA A 285 -20.01 13.67 -4.41
N VAL A 286 -19.15 14.17 -5.31
CA VAL A 286 -17.76 13.70 -5.37
C VAL A 286 -16.99 14.04 -4.09
N ARG A 287 -17.26 15.18 -3.45
CA ARG A 287 -16.67 15.50 -2.14
C ARG A 287 -17.10 14.51 -1.08
N GLU A 288 -18.41 14.27 -0.94
CA GLU A 288 -18.99 13.35 0.01
C GLU A 288 -18.42 11.93 -0.17
N TYR A 289 -18.47 11.41 -1.40
CA TYR A 289 -18.01 10.06 -1.71
C TYR A 289 -16.49 9.90 -1.54
N THR A 290 -15.69 10.81 -2.08
CA THR A 290 -14.22 10.71 -1.99
C THR A 290 -13.75 10.79 -0.55
N THR A 291 -14.34 11.66 0.27
CA THR A 291 -14.00 11.76 1.70
C THR A 291 -14.25 10.44 2.43
N GLU A 292 -15.39 9.81 2.23
CA GLU A 292 -15.71 8.51 2.86
C GLU A 292 -14.81 7.38 2.34
N ILE A 293 -14.53 7.36 1.04
CA ILE A 293 -13.64 6.35 0.43
C ILE A 293 -12.23 6.49 1.00
N CYS A 294 -11.71 7.71 1.17
CA CYS A 294 -10.38 7.98 1.71
C CYS A 294 -10.16 7.39 3.10
N VAL A 295 -11.21 7.30 3.94
CA VAL A 295 -11.14 6.63 5.25
C VAL A 295 -10.65 5.17 5.14
N HIS A 296 -10.96 4.51 4.03
CA HIS A 296 -10.68 3.08 3.82
C HIS A 296 -9.52 2.81 2.86
N LEU A 297 -9.04 3.81 2.10
CA LEU A 297 -8.06 3.59 1.02
C LEU A 297 -6.77 2.94 1.50
N GLU A 298 -6.21 3.38 2.63
CA GLU A 298 -4.97 2.81 3.16
C GLU A 298 -5.14 1.33 3.50
N HIS A 299 -6.20 0.99 4.21
CA HIS A 299 -6.49 -0.39 4.59
C HIS A 299 -6.73 -1.28 3.35
N LEU A 300 -7.52 -0.78 2.39
CA LEU A 300 -7.77 -1.47 1.12
C LEU A 300 -6.49 -1.70 0.31
N ALA A 301 -5.59 -0.70 0.27
CA ALA A 301 -4.30 -0.83 -0.40
C ALA A 301 -3.49 -1.98 0.20
N TYR A 302 -3.42 -2.07 1.53
CA TYR A 302 -2.67 -3.12 2.22
C TYR A 302 -3.33 -4.49 2.10
N MET A 303 -4.66 -4.58 2.23
CA MET A 303 -5.40 -5.84 1.99
C MET A 303 -5.14 -6.38 0.58
N ARG A 304 -5.17 -5.52 -0.43
CA ARG A 304 -4.90 -5.89 -1.83
C ARG A 304 -3.49 -6.47 -2.00
N MET A 305 -2.50 -5.95 -1.28
CA MET A 305 -1.13 -6.45 -1.29
C MET A 305 -0.96 -7.75 -0.49
N GLY A 306 -2.02 -8.26 0.16
CA GLY A 306 -1.95 -9.40 1.08
C GLY A 306 -1.30 -9.07 2.42
N LEU A 307 -1.35 -7.80 2.83
CA LEU A 307 -0.71 -7.29 4.05
C LEU A 307 -1.73 -6.95 5.15
N GLY A 308 -3.00 -7.18 4.91
CA GLY A 308 -4.07 -7.01 5.88
C GLY A 308 -4.10 -8.17 6.88
N HIS A 309 -3.92 -7.86 8.15
CA HIS A 309 -3.99 -8.69 9.38
C HIS A 309 -2.68 -9.18 9.93
#